data_0858d3551929e75aafe6b69be3ce21df
#
_entry.id   0858d3551929e75aafe6b69be3ce21df
#
_cell.length_a   1.000
_cell.length_b   1.000
_cell.length_c   1.000
_cell.angle_alpha   90.00
_cell.angle_beta   90.00
_cell.angle_gamma   90.00
#
_symmetry.space_group_name_H-M   'P 1'
#
loop_
_entity.id
_entity.type
_entity.pdbx_description
1 polymer ?
#
loop_
_entity_poly.entity_id
_entity_poly.type
_entity_poly.pdbx_seq_one_letter_code
_entity_poly.pdbx_strand_id
1 'polypeptide(L)'
;MSRLVDVAETDGWRCWLCDEPVDPEMSVNDARGPSIDSITTKAKSKGGGSGGGQERLAHRACNTRKGAVAPVVPWPDRLFVFDPSAIIASVDRLQRKGGREVMARCPTLADGHEAAEWLVDRITRLRPGLKVTAEIEPGGGQFLLVLHAGSDR
;
A
#
# COMPACT_ATOMS: atom_id res chain seq x y z
N MET A 1 -21.59 -12.25 12.14
CA MET A 1 -20.77 -11.88 11.00
C MET A 1 -19.39 -12.42 11.16
N SER A 2 -18.82 -12.85 10.09
CA SER A 2 -17.50 -13.39 10.21
C SER A 2 -16.48 -12.25 10.23
N ARG A 3 -15.39 -12.51 10.89
CA ARG A 3 -14.28 -11.58 10.96
C ARG A 3 -13.73 -11.26 9.57
N LEU A 4 -13.72 -12.25 8.68
CA LEU A 4 -13.29 -12.06 7.31
C LEU A 4 -14.14 -11.03 6.59
N VAL A 5 -15.45 -11.14 6.72
CA VAL A 5 -16.35 -10.20 6.07
C VAL A 5 -16.13 -8.79 6.60
N ASP A 6 -15.94 -8.65 7.92
CA ASP A 6 -15.72 -7.34 8.50
C ASP A 6 -14.44 -6.71 7.97
N VAL A 7 -13.36 -7.47 7.89
CA VAL A 7 -12.10 -6.97 7.37
C VAL A 7 -12.25 -6.62 5.88
N ALA A 8 -12.92 -7.49 5.14
CA ALA A 8 -13.08 -7.28 3.70
C ALA A 8 -13.89 -6.02 3.41
N GLU A 9 -14.94 -5.80 4.19
CA GLU A 9 -15.76 -4.61 3.96
C GLU A 9 -15.01 -3.34 4.31
N THR A 10 -14.18 -3.39 5.34
CA THR A 10 -13.33 -2.26 5.67
C THR A 10 -12.38 -1.93 4.53
N ASP A 11 -11.88 -2.95 3.84
CA ASP A 11 -10.95 -2.75 2.73
C ASP A 11 -11.65 -2.63 1.38
N GLY A 12 -12.98 -2.58 1.36
CA GLY A 12 -13.72 -2.40 0.12
C GLY A 12 -13.59 -3.57 -0.83
N TRP A 13 -13.37 -4.76 -0.29
CA TRP A 13 -13.22 -6.00 -1.07
C TRP A 13 -12.11 -5.89 -2.10
N ARG A 14 -11.01 -5.26 -1.72
CA ARG A 14 -9.82 -5.15 -2.55
C ARG A 14 -8.62 -5.67 -1.77
N CYS A 15 -7.77 -6.39 -2.47
CA CYS A 15 -6.55 -6.93 -1.86
C CYS A 15 -5.59 -5.78 -1.56
N TRP A 16 -5.13 -5.70 -0.34
CA TRP A 16 -4.24 -4.61 0.03
C TRP A 16 -2.83 -4.79 -0.54
N LEU A 17 -2.50 -5.99 -1.01
CA LEU A 17 -1.18 -6.27 -1.56
C LEU A 17 -1.09 -5.99 -3.06
N CYS A 18 -2.10 -6.40 -3.83
CA CYS A 18 -2.05 -6.20 -5.28
C CYS A 18 -3.06 -5.18 -5.79
N ASP A 19 -3.97 -4.73 -4.93
CA ASP A 19 -4.99 -3.72 -5.26
C ASP A 19 -6.04 -4.17 -6.26
N GLU A 20 -6.14 -5.47 -6.49
CA GLU A 20 -7.18 -6.00 -7.35
C GLU A 20 -8.39 -6.41 -6.52
N PRO A 21 -9.59 -6.44 -7.11
CA PRO A 21 -10.77 -6.84 -6.34
C PRO A 21 -10.69 -8.29 -5.88
N VAL A 22 -11.29 -8.54 -4.73
CA VAL A 22 -11.42 -9.90 -4.18
C VAL A 22 -12.89 -10.28 -4.28
N ASP A 23 -13.17 -11.42 -4.88
CA ASP A 23 -14.54 -11.87 -5.11
C ASP A 23 -15.09 -12.44 -3.81
N PRO A 24 -16.17 -11.84 -3.27
CA PRO A 24 -16.74 -12.35 -2.02
C PRO A 24 -17.38 -13.74 -2.14
N GLU A 25 -17.67 -14.16 -3.37
CA GLU A 25 -18.24 -15.47 -3.60
C GLU A 25 -17.20 -16.57 -3.79
N MET A 26 -15.93 -16.19 -3.88
CA MET A 26 -14.87 -17.15 -4.09
C MET A 26 -14.57 -17.91 -2.81
N SER A 27 -14.29 -19.21 -2.93
CA SER A 27 -13.94 -20.02 -1.78
C SER A 27 -12.68 -19.51 -1.11
N VAL A 28 -12.64 -19.55 0.22
CA VAL A 28 -11.44 -19.19 0.96
C VAL A 28 -10.28 -20.14 0.68
N ASN A 29 -10.57 -21.30 0.10
CA ASN A 29 -9.53 -22.25 -0.28
C ASN A 29 -8.98 -22.01 -1.68
N ASP A 30 -9.60 -21.12 -2.44
CA ASP A 30 -9.13 -20.77 -3.76
C ASP A 30 -7.99 -19.77 -3.64
N ALA A 31 -6.97 -19.92 -4.47
CA ALA A 31 -5.83 -19.01 -4.43
C ALA A 31 -6.23 -17.56 -4.65
N ARG A 32 -7.33 -17.34 -5.37
CA ARG A 32 -7.83 -15.99 -5.64
C ARG A 32 -8.87 -15.56 -4.60
N GLY A 33 -9.18 -16.41 -3.65
CA GLY A 33 -10.21 -16.14 -2.67
C GLY A 33 -9.74 -15.22 -1.55
N PRO A 34 -10.68 -14.82 -0.69
CA PRO A 34 -10.37 -13.88 0.37
C PRO A 34 -9.58 -14.53 1.50
N SER A 35 -8.70 -13.74 2.10
CA SER A 35 -7.86 -14.17 3.21
C SER A 35 -7.57 -12.95 4.07
N ILE A 36 -7.39 -13.18 5.36
CA ILE A 36 -6.99 -12.11 6.28
C ILE A 36 -5.48 -12.14 6.42
N ASP A 37 -4.85 -11.01 6.11
CA ASP A 37 -3.42 -10.85 6.29
C ASP A 37 -3.20 -10.02 7.53
N SER A 38 -2.48 -10.56 8.49
CA SER A 38 -2.18 -9.83 9.71
C SER A 38 -0.85 -9.13 9.56
N ILE A 39 -0.87 -7.80 9.69
CA ILE A 39 0.33 -7.00 9.58
C ILE A 39 0.89 -6.83 10.97
N THR A 40 2.01 -7.50 11.24
CA THR A 40 2.69 -7.32 12.51
C THR A 40 4.12 -6.94 12.25
N THR A 41 4.62 -6.02 13.06
CA THR A 41 6.03 -5.72 13.03
C THR A 41 6.70 -6.53 14.13
N LYS A 42 8.01 -6.62 14.06
CA LYS A 42 8.74 -7.32 15.09
C LYS A 42 8.49 -6.73 16.47
N ALA A 43 8.44 -5.42 16.54
CA ALA A 43 8.23 -4.76 17.80
C ALA A 43 6.87 -5.10 18.37
N LYS A 44 5.87 -5.12 17.54
CA LYS A 44 4.53 -5.41 18.00
C LYS A 44 4.37 -6.87 18.42
N SER A 45 4.90 -7.77 17.62
CA SER A 45 4.79 -9.18 17.98
C SER A 45 5.53 -9.47 19.26
N LYS A 46 6.62 -8.77 19.48
CA LYS A 46 7.36 -8.97 20.69
C LYS A 46 6.60 -8.50 21.92
N GLY A 47 5.84 -7.46 21.78
CA GLY A 47 5.06 -6.97 22.87
C GLY A 47 3.89 -7.85 23.24
N GLY A 48 3.72 -8.93 22.55
CA GLY A 48 2.63 -9.81 22.81
C GLY A 48 1.33 -9.08 22.76
N GLY A 49 1.33 -8.00 22.12
CA GLY A 49 0.24 -7.12 22.16
C GLY A 49 -0.95 -7.65 21.45
N SER A 50 -1.93 -7.93 22.20
CA SER A 50 -3.19 -8.19 21.61
C SER A 50 -3.56 -6.96 20.84
N GLY A 51 -4.03 -7.12 19.66
CA GLY A 51 -4.37 -5.98 18.85
C GLY A 51 -3.19 -5.27 18.26
N GLY A 52 -2.01 -5.82 18.42
CA GLY A 52 -0.86 -5.20 17.79
C GLY A 52 -0.88 -5.32 16.30
N GLY A 53 -1.56 -6.32 15.77
CA GLY A 53 -1.59 -6.53 14.35
C GLY A 53 -2.81 -5.87 13.73
N GLN A 54 -2.60 -5.25 12.61
CA GLN A 54 -3.67 -4.74 11.79
C GLN A 54 -4.05 -5.81 10.80
N GLU A 55 -5.34 -6.01 10.59
CA GLU A 55 -5.81 -7.05 9.70
C GLU A 55 -6.30 -6.43 8.41
N ARG A 56 -5.88 -6.99 7.31
CA ARG A 56 -6.22 -6.49 5.98
C ARG A 56 -6.67 -7.62 5.09
N LEU A 57 -7.48 -7.28 4.11
CA LEU A 57 -7.95 -8.25 3.13
C LEU A 57 -6.91 -8.48 2.06
N ALA A 58 -6.68 -9.74 1.72
CA ALA A 58 -5.75 -10.08 0.65
C ALA A 58 -6.28 -11.31 -0.08
N HIS A 59 -5.86 -11.49 -1.32
CA HIS A 59 -6.05 -12.77 -1.98
C HIS A 59 -5.22 -13.81 -1.24
N ARG A 60 -5.72 -15.02 -1.17
CA ARG A 60 -4.99 -16.09 -0.49
C ARG A 60 -3.59 -16.28 -1.07
N ALA A 61 -3.48 -16.24 -2.41
CA ALA A 61 -2.19 -16.39 -3.05
C ALA A 61 -1.23 -15.26 -2.72
N CYS A 62 -1.75 -14.02 -2.64
CA CYS A 62 -0.93 -12.88 -2.28
C CYS A 62 -0.43 -13.00 -0.85
N ASN A 63 -1.30 -13.41 0.05
CA ASN A 63 -0.97 -13.59 1.44
C ASN A 63 0.08 -14.69 1.62
N THR A 64 -0.11 -15.81 0.92
CA THR A 64 0.82 -16.93 0.98
C THR A 64 2.18 -16.54 0.42
N ARG A 65 2.19 -15.82 -0.68
CA ARG A 65 3.45 -15.39 -1.31
C ARG A 65 4.23 -14.45 -0.42
N LYS A 66 3.51 -13.56 0.27
CA LYS A 66 4.15 -12.67 1.21
C LYS A 66 4.74 -13.43 2.38
N GLY A 67 4.02 -14.42 2.88
CA GLY A 67 4.48 -15.22 4.01
C GLY A 67 4.68 -14.39 5.25
N ALA A 68 5.75 -14.64 5.96
CA ALA A 68 6.05 -13.94 7.20
C ALA A 68 6.91 -12.70 6.98
N VAL A 69 7.28 -12.41 5.74
CA VAL A 69 8.13 -11.25 5.48
C VAL A 69 7.27 -10.00 5.27
N ALA A 70 7.92 -8.87 5.22
CA ALA A 70 7.24 -7.61 4.99
C ALA A 70 6.56 -7.62 3.63
N PRO A 71 5.39 -7.03 3.53
CA PRO A 71 4.66 -7.03 2.27
C PRO A 71 5.36 -6.17 1.23
N VAL A 72 5.21 -6.56 -0.01
CA VAL A 72 5.68 -5.79 -1.13
C VAL A 72 4.46 -5.39 -1.95
N VAL A 73 4.18 -4.12 -1.98
CA VAL A 73 3.04 -3.59 -2.74
C VAL A 73 3.57 -3.05 -4.05
N PRO A 74 3.24 -3.69 -5.18
CA PRO A 74 3.80 -3.27 -6.45
C PRO A 74 3.06 -2.08 -7.04
N TRP A 75 3.76 -1.37 -7.92
CA TRP A 75 3.12 -0.38 -8.73
C TRP A 75 2.31 -1.06 -9.82
N PRO A 76 1.19 -0.49 -10.23
CA PRO A 76 0.40 -1.09 -11.31
C PRO A 76 1.12 -0.99 -12.64
N ASP A 77 1.00 -2.03 -13.43
CA ASP A 77 1.64 -2.06 -14.74
C ASP A 77 1.08 -0.99 -15.69
N ARG A 78 -0.14 -0.55 -15.45
CA ARG A 78 -0.78 0.42 -16.33
C ARG A 78 -0.21 1.82 -16.22
N LEU A 79 0.55 2.10 -15.17
CA LEU A 79 1.13 3.42 -14.96
C LEU A 79 2.52 3.47 -15.60
N PHE A 80 2.76 4.51 -16.35
CA PHE A 80 4.08 4.70 -16.96
C PHE A 80 5.00 5.41 -15.98
N VAL A 81 5.76 4.62 -15.24
CA VAL A 81 6.74 5.17 -14.31
C VAL A 81 8.08 4.47 -14.52
N PHE A 82 9.15 5.21 -14.25
CA PHE A 82 10.50 4.67 -14.28
C PHE A 82 11.05 4.63 -12.87
N ASP A 83 11.84 3.60 -12.57
CA ASP A 83 12.51 3.47 -11.26
C ASP A 83 11.54 3.64 -10.09
N PRO A 84 10.44 2.89 -10.07
CA PRO A 84 9.48 3.04 -8.98
C PRO A 84 10.09 2.60 -7.66
N SER A 85 9.86 3.38 -6.62
CA SER A 85 10.32 3.05 -5.29
C SER A 85 9.42 2.01 -4.66
N ALA A 86 9.99 1.27 -3.72
CA ALA A 86 9.21 0.33 -2.93
C ALA A 86 8.25 1.12 -2.04
N ILE A 87 6.97 0.92 -2.24
CA ILE A 87 5.94 1.75 -1.60
C ILE A 87 5.99 1.63 -0.07
N ILE A 88 6.01 0.39 0.42
CA ILE A 88 5.96 0.18 1.87
C ILE A 88 7.17 0.80 2.56
N ALA A 89 8.35 0.60 1.99
CA ALA A 89 9.56 1.14 2.60
C ALA A 89 9.53 2.66 2.66
N SER A 90 9.07 3.29 1.58
CA SER A 90 8.98 4.75 1.55
C SER A 90 7.95 5.27 2.52
N VAL A 91 6.80 4.60 2.61
CA VAL A 91 5.75 4.98 3.54
C VAL A 91 6.24 4.87 4.98
N ASP A 92 6.97 3.80 5.29
CA ASP A 92 7.52 3.63 6.62
C ASP A 92 8.47 4.77 6.99
N ARG A 93 9.30 5.18 6.04
CA ARG A 93 10.21 6.30 6.29
C ARG A 93 9.46 7.61 6.51
N LEU A 94 8.45 7.86 5.68
CA LEU A 94 7.65 9.07 5.81
C LEU A 94 6.90 9.11 7.15
N GLN A 95 6.38 7.97 7.56
CA GLN A 95 5.67 7.93 8.84
C GLN A 95 6.62 8.15 10.01
N ARG A 96 7.82 7.64 9.91
CA ARG A 96 8.79 7.72 10.99
C ARG A 96 9.46 9.09 11.09
N LYS A 97 9.80 9.66 9.92
CA LYS A 97 10.61 10.88 9.88
C LYS A 97 9.90 12.09 9.30
N GLY A 98 8.84 11.88 8.55
CA GLY A 98 8.27 12.97 7.75
C GLY A 98 9.19 13.28 6.58
N GLY A 99 9.00 14.44 5.98
CA GLY A 99 9.86 14.89 4.91
C GLY A 99 9.35 14.51 3.54
N ARG A 100 10.27 14.17 2.65
CA ARG A 100 9.91 13.88 1.27
C ARG A 100 10.56 12.59 0.80
N GLU A 101 9.87 11.93 -0.13
CA GLU A 101 10.40 10.73 -0.80
C GLU A 101 10.12 10.84 -2.29
N VAL A 102 11.13 10.59 -3.09
CA VAL A 102 10.93 10.51 -4.53
C VAL A 102 10.44 9.11 -4.85
N MET A 103 9.21 9.01 -5.36
CA MET A 103 8.57 7.73 -5.52
C MET A 103 8.75 7.13 -6.90
N ALA A 104 8.89 7.96 -7.92
CA ALA A 104 9.02 7.45 -9.27
C ALA A 104 9.37 8.59 -10.21
N ARG A 105 9.81 8.24 -11.39
CA ARG A 105 9.97 9.19 -12.49
C ARG A 105 8.93 8.86 -13.54
N CYS A 106 8.33 9.90 -14.12
CA CYS A 106 7.29 9.73 -15.10
C CYS A 106 7.69 10.42 -16.40
N PRO A 107 7.36 9.82 -17.54
CA PRO A 107 7.78 10.41 -18.82
C PRO A 107 7.05 11.71 -19.16
N THR A 108 5.80 11.86 -18.73
CA THR A 108 5.04 13.07 -19.02
C THR A 108 4.38 13.59 -17.75
N LEU A 109 3.93 14.83 -17.81
CA LEU A 109 3.22 15.42 -16.69
C LEU A 109 1.90 14.69 -16.44
N ALA A 110 1.21 14.27 -17.51
CA ALA A 110 -0.03 13.54 -17.36
C ALA A 110 0.21 12.20 -16.63
N ASP A 111 1.27 11.49 -17.00
CA ASP A 111 1.61 10.26 -16.31
C ASP A 111 1.91 10.52 -14.84
N GLY A 112 2.58 11.62 -14.55
CA GLY A 112 2.87 11.99 -13.17
C GLY A 112 1.60 12.21 -12.37
N HIS A 113 0.64 12.91 -12.91
CA HIS A 113 -0.62 13.17 -12.22
C HIS A 113 -1.40 11.86 -11.99
N GLU A 114 -1.43 11.00 -12.99
CA GLU A 114 -2.15 9.74 -12.84
C GLU A 114 -1.49 8.87 -11.77
N ALA A 115 -0.17 8.79 -11.80
CA ALA A 115 0.56 8.01 -10.81
C ALA A 115 0.38 8.58 -9.41
N ALA A 116 0.36 9.93 -9.31
CA ALA A 116 0.19 10.58 -8.02
C ALA A 116 -1.18 10.29 -7.41
N GLU A 117 -2.23 10.35 -8.23
CA GLU A 117 -3.57 10.07 -7.74
C GLU A 117 -3.68 8.64 -7.23
N TRP A 118 -3.15 7.70 -8.01
CA TRP A 118 -3.19 6.31 -7.60
C TRP A 118 -2.42 6.10 -6.30
N LEU A 119 -1.23 6.69 -6.23
CA LEU A 119 -0.36 6.45 -5.09
C LEU A 119 -0.93 7.04 -3.80
N VAL A 120 -1.45 8.26 -3.87
CA VAL A 120 -2.03 8.88 -2.68
C VAL A 120 -3.25 8.08 -2.20
N ASP A 121 -4.09 7.67 -3.13
CA ASP A 121 -5.23 6.83 -2.78
C ASP A 121 -4.76 5.53 -2.14
N ARG A 122 -3.75 4.91 -2.71
CA ARG A 122 -3.21 3.65 -2.18
C ARG A 122 -2.69 3.84 -0.77
N ILE A 123 -1.96 4.92 -0.54
CA ILE A 123 -1.36 5.17 0.78
C ILE A 123 -2.43 5.44 1.82
N THR A 124 -3.51 6.12 1.47
CA THR A 124 -4.58 6.33 2.44
C THR A 124 -5.18 5.01 2.91
N ARG A 125 -5.15 3.99 2.08
CA ARG A 125 -5.63 2.68 2.47
C ARG A 125 -4.58 1.87 3.21
N LEU A 126 -3.30 2.07 2.89
CA LEU A 126 -2.21 1.37 3.57
C LEU A 126 -1.96 1.92 4.97
N ARG A 127 -2.02 3.22 5.10
CA ARG A 127 -1.74 3.91 6.36
C ARG A 127 -2.77 5.01 6.57
N PRO A 128 -3.94 4.67 7.08
CA PRO A 128 -5.02 5.67 7.17
C PRO A 128 -4.67 6.90 7.98
N GLY A 129 -3.76 6.78 8.94
CA GLY A 129 -3.39 7.93 9.75
C GLY A 129 -2.31 8.80 9.18
N LEU A 130 -1.71 8.39 8.09
CA LEU A 130 -0.61 9.16 7.50
C LEU A 130 -1.15 10.08 6.43
N LYS A 131 -0.87 11.36 6.57
CA LYS A 131 -1.30 12.34 5.58
C LYS A 131 -0.13 12.66 4.68
N VAL A 132 -0.32 12.43 3.40
CA VAL A 132 0.71 12.73 2.42
C VAL A 132 0.13 13.61 1.34
N THR A 133 1.00 14.42 0.73
CA THR A 133 0.66 15.16 -0.47
C THR A 133 1.65 14.78 -1.55
N ALA A 134 1.19 14.79 -2.78
CA ALA A 134 2.04 14.46 -3.92
C ALA A 134 2.37 15.72 -4.69
N GLU A 135 3.58 15.79 -5.20
CA GLU A 135 4.04 16.91 -5.98
C GLU A 135 4.78 16.38 -7.18
N ILE A 136 4.59 17.01 -8.33
CA ILE A 136 5.29 16.63 -9.54
C ILE A 136 6.34 17.69 -9.83
N GLU A 137 7.61 17.29 -9.86
CA GLU A 137 8.72 18.21 -10.08
C GLU A 137 9.41 17.88 -11.38
N PRO A 138 9.68 18.86 -12.23
CA PRO A 138 10.45 18.58 -13.46
C PRO A 138 11.88 18.27 -13.12
N GLY A 139 12.49 17.37 -13.86
CA GLY A 139 13.87 17.03 -13.66
C GLY A 139 14.42 16.18 -14.78
N GLY A 140 15.42 16.69 -15.48
CA GLY A 140 16.12 15.90 -16.49
C GLY A 140 15.27 15.42 -17.64
N GLY A 141 14.30 16.21 -18.06
CA GLY A 141 13.43 15.80 -19.15
C GLY A 141 12.31 14.89 -18.76
N GLN A 142 12.20 14.62 -17.48
CA GLN A 142 11.14 13.78 -16.94
C GLN A 142 10.48 14.51 -15.78
N PHE A 143 9.54 13.83 -15.14
CA PHE A 143 8.83 14.43 -14.02
C PHE A 143 8.97 13.52 -12.82
N LEU A 144 9.41 14.07 -11.71
CA LEU A 144 9.57 13.31 -10.48
C LEU A 144 8.29 13.34 -9.69
N LEU A 145 7.83 12.18 -9.28
CA LEU A 145 6.71 12.08 -8.36
C LEU A 145 7.25 12.04 -6.96
N VAL A 146 6.92 13.07 -6.18
CA VAL A 146 7.47 13.24 -4.85
C VAL A 146 6.32 13.25 -3.86
N LEU A 147 6.46 12.50 -2.78
CA LEU A 147 5.52 12.55 -1.67
C LEU A 147 6.12 13.35 -0.54
N HIS A 148 5.24 14.13 0.10
CA HIS A 148 5.61 14.86 1.31
C HIS A 148 4.71 14.43 2.43
N ALA A 149 5.28 14.20 3.60
CA ALA A 149 4.52 13.96 4.80
C ALA A 149 4.87 15.07 5.78
N GLY A 150 3.86 15.84 6.15
CA GLY A 150 4.08 16.89 7.10
C GLY A 150 4.32 16.32 8.46
N SER A 151 5.18 16.96 9.21
CA SER A 151 5.28 16.57 10.58
C SER A 151 4.07 17.14 11.25
N ASP A 152 3.50 16.32 12.05
CA ASP A 152 2.29 16.67 12.65
C ASP A 152 2.56 17.27 13.96
N ARG A 153 2.83 18.44 14.01
CA ARG A 153 3.20 19.02 15.24
C ARG A 153 2.20 19.90 15.78
#